data_57476a9580edd81109cc467558c954ae
#
_entry.id   57476a9580edd81109cc467558c954ae
#
_cell.length_a   1.000
_cell.length_b   1.000
_cell.length_c   1.000
_cell.angle_alpha   90.00
_cell.angle_beta   90.00
_cell.angle_gamma   90.00
#
_symmetry.space_group_name_H-M   'P 1'
#
loop_
_entity.id
_entity.type
_entity.pdbx_description
1 polymer ?
#
loop_
_entity_poly.entity_id
_entity_poly.type
_entity_poly.pdbx_seq_one_letter_code
_entity_poly.pdbx_strand_id
1 'polypeptide(L)'
;MIHSDLQITEEPIAGLIETELWPLLIEHREELTTDKGLMILAPNVEAYRQAEEAGTLFALVARCDGRIVGYSVNFLGQHLHYSGLTVAQNDVLFVTRSARATTGLRLLTATRKAAAAHGAQVMTWHAKPGTALEAILRKRETCRVQDIVFTERV
;
A
#
# COMPACT_ATOMS: atom_id res chain seq x y z
N MET A 1 27.77 -13.78 -2.48
CA MET A 1 26.52 -12.99 -2.65
C MET A 1 26.01 -12.65 -1.28
N ILE A 2 25.95 -11.39 -0.94
CA ILE A 2 25.30 -10.92 0.28
C ILE A 2 23.83 -11.10 0.02
N HIS A 3 23.20 -12.10 0.62
CA HIS A 3 21.74 -12.18 0.65
C HIS A 3 21.26 -11.02 1.49
N SER A 4 20.77 -9.96 0.86
CA SER A 4 20.07 -8.90 1.56
C SER A 4 18.88 -9.53 2.29
N ASP A 5 18.86 -9.39 3.62
CA ASP A 5 17.80 -9.96 4.45
C ASP A 5 16.52 -9.14 4.28
N LEU A 6 15.67 -9.57 3.35
CA LEU A 6 14.39 -8.93 3.10
C LEU A 6 13.33 -9.46 4.08
N GLN A 7 12.91 -8.61 4.99
CA GLN A 7 11.84 -8.86 5.95
C GLN A 7 10.61 -8.02 5.58
N ILE A 8 9.43 -8.61 5.70
CA ILE A 8 8.15 -7.91 5.50
C ILE A 8 7.29 -8.18 6.72
N THR A 9 6.95 -7.11 7.43
CA THR A 9 6.21 -7.16 8.69
C THR A 9 5.07 -6.15 8.68
N GLU A 10 4.02 -6.46 9.42
CA GLU A 10 2.99 -5.47 9.72
C GLU A 10 3.51 -4.55 10.83
N GLU A 11 3.54 -3.26 10.58
CA GLU A 11 4.04 -2.24 11.50
C GLU A 11 3.09 -1.04 11.56
N PRO A 12 2.91 -0.39 12.71
CA PRO A 12 2.27 0.91 12.78
C PRO A 12 3.05 1.93 11.94
N ILE A 13 2.40 2.51 10.94
CA ILE A 13 3.09 3.38 9.98
C ILE A 13 3.13 4.85 10.43
N ALA A 14 2.18 5.29 11.25
CA ALA A 14 2.09 6.69 11.68
C ALA A 14 3.40 7.22 12.26
N GLY A 15 4.06 6.44 13.13
CA GLY A 15 5.34 6.81 13.72
C GLY A 15 6.54 6.79 12.78
N LEU A 16 6.39 6.20 11.59
CA LEU A 16 7.47 6.08 10.60
C LEU A 16 7.41 7.21 9.55
N ILE A 17 6.26 7.86 9.38
CA ILE A 17 6.00 8.82 8.30
C ILE A 17 7.02 9.96 8.28
N GLU A 18 7.28 10.57 9.43
CA GLU A 18 8.18 11.73 9.55
C GLU A 18 9.65 11.32 9.80
N THR A 19 9.94 10.03 9.82
CA THR A 19 11.26 9.49 10.13
C THR A 19 11.76 8.59 9.00
N GLU A 20 11.78 7.29 9.21
CA GLU A 20 12.36 6.31 8.28
C GLU A 20 11.61 6.23 6.92
N LEU A 21 10.31 6.51 6.90
CA LEU A 21 9.51 6.42 5.69
C LEU A 21 9.58 7.67 4.81
N TRP A 22 9.96 8.81 5.36
CA TRP A 22 9.93 10.10 4.65
C TRP A 22 10.66 10.09 3.30
N PRO A 23 11.88 9.53 3.18
CA PRO A 23 12.57 9.45 1.88
C PRO A 23 11.79 8.67 0.81
N LEU A 24 11.10 7.59 1.21
CA LEU A 24 10.28 6.80 0.31
C LEU A 24 9.00 7.53 -0.12
N LEU A 25 8.40 8.32 0.77
CA LEU A 25 7.25 9.16 0.44
C LEU A 25 7.60 10.20 -0.63
N ILE A 26 8.78 10.80 -0.54
CA ILE A 26 9.29 11.73 -1.57
C ILE A 26 9.47 10.99 -2.89
N GLU A 27 10.17 9.85 -2.90
CA GLU A 27 10.40 9.05 -4.10
C GLU A 27 9.08 8.62 -4.74
N HIS A 28 8.15 8.13 -3.93
CA HIS A 28 6.82 7.72 -4.37
C HIS A 28 6.05 8.88 -5.03
N ARG A 29 6.03 10.04 -4.38
CA ARG A 29 5.38 11.24 -4.93
C ARG A 29 5.99 11.65 -6.26
N GLU A 30 7.31 11.71 -6.35
CA GLU A 30 8.00 12.10 -7.58
C GLU A 30 7.72 11.14 -8.73
N GLU A 31 7.60 9.87 -8.46
CA GLU A 31 7.39 8.85 -9.49
C GLU A 31 5.93 8.71 -9.91
N LEU A 32 4.98 8.73 -8.98
CA LEU A 32 3.61 8.29 -9.24
C LEU A 32 2.56 9.40 -9.15
N THR A 33 2.85 10.55 -8.54
CA THR A 33 1.87 11.62 -8.41
C THR A 33 1.77 12.40 -9.72
N THR A 34 0.58 12.43 -10.31
CA THR A 34 0.33 13.09 -11.59
C THR A 34 0.04 14.58 -11.46
N ASP A 35 -0.71 14.98 -10.43
CA ASP A 35 -1.06 16.39 -10.16
C ASP A 35 -0.29 16.94 -8.94
N LYS A 36 1.00 17.12 -9.12
CA LYS A 36 1.89 17.56 -8.03
C LYS A 36 1.59 18.97 -7.53
N GLY A 37 0.95 19.81 -8.35
CA GLY A 37 0.56 21.16 -7.96
C GLY A 37 -0.59 21.19 -6.95
N LEU A 38 -1.50 20.22 -7.02
CA LEU A 38 -2.59 20.05 -6.08
C LEU A 38 -2.21 19.13 -4.92
N MET A 39 -1.50 18.05 -5.23
CA MET A 39 -1.16 17.00 -4.26
C MET A 39 0.17 17.31 -3.58
N ILE A 40 0.13 18.26 -2.64
CA ILE A 40 1.29 18.59 -1.82
C ILE A 40 1.53 17.47 -0.80
N LEU A 41 2.78 17.02 -0.69
CA LEU A 41 3.13 15.97 0.26
C LEU A 41 3.08 16.51 1.69
N ALA A 42 1.99 16.27 2.37
CA ALA A 42 1.75 16.65 3.74
C ALA A 42 0.87 15.59 4.43
N PRO A 43 1.42 14.41 4.79
CA PRO A 43 0.65 13.35 5.42
C PRO A 43 0.03 13.80 6.74
N ASN A 44 -1.24 13.49 6.92
CA ASN A 44 -1.93 13.73 8.19
C ASN A 44 -1.61 12.58 9.16
N VAL A 45 -0.49 12.69 9.87
CA VAL A 45 0.02 11.65 10.79
C VAL A 45 -0.99 11.30 11.87
N GLU A 46 -1.73 12.30 12.38
CA GLU A 46 -2.75 12.05 13.40
C GLU A 46 -3.92 11.22 12.86
N ALA A 47 -4.37 11.47 11.64
CA ALA A 47 -5.39 10.64 11.00
C ALA A 47 -4.91 9.20 10.78
N TYR A 48 -3.65 9.01 10.41
CA TYR A 48 -3.05 7.66 10.34
C TYR A 48 -3.10 6.95 11.69
N ARG A 49 -2.68 7.63 12.76
CA ARG A 49 -2.69 7.06 14.12
C ARG A 49 -4.10 6.67 14.56
N GLN A 50 -5.06 7.55 14.38
CA GLN A 50 -6.46 7.29 14.74
C GLN A 50 -7.02 6.09 13.96
N ALA A 51 -6.72 5.97 12.68
CA ALA A 51 -7.17 4.84 11.86
C ALA A 51 -6.51 3.52 12.28
N GLU A 52 -5.23 3.54 12.64
CA GLU A 52 -4.53 2.37 13.20
C GLU A 52 -5.14 1.95 14.54
N GLU A 53 -5.36 2.87 15.45
CA GLU A 53 -5.97 2.62 16.77
C GLU A 53 -7.41 2.09 16.65
N ALA A 54 -8.16 2.59 15.68
CA ALA A 54 -9.51 2.13 15.39
C ALA A 54 -9.56 0.77 14.67
N GLY A 55 -8.41 0.23 14.24
CA GLY A 55 -8.34 -1.01 13.47
C GLY A 55 -8.89 -0.90 12.04
N THR A 56 -8.99 0.32 11.50
CA THR A 56 -9.48 0.59 10.13
C THR A 56 -8.36 0.81 9.12
N LEU A 57 -7.11 0.76 9.58
CA LEU A 57 -5.91 0.86 8.76
C LEU A 57 -4.86 -0.14 9.25
N PHE A 58 -4.22 -0.83 8.32
CA PHE A 58 -3.03 -1.64 8.59
C PHE A 58 -1.98 -1.40 7.51
N ALA A 59 -0.72 -1.55 7.86
CA ALA A 59 0.38 -1.32 6.93
C ALA A 59 1.40 -2.44 6.99
N LEU A 60 1.96 -2.81 5.85
CA LEU A 60 3.11 -3.70 5.72
C LEU A 60 4.34 -2.87 5.36
N VAL A 61 5.45 -3.17 6.01
CA VAL A 61 6.74 -2.55 5.75
C VAL A 61 7.74 -3.61 5.29
N ALA A 62 8.38 -3.35 4.16
CA ALA A 62 9.45 -4.18 3.63
C ALA A 62 10.80 -3.54 4.01
N ARG A 63 11.61 -4.28 4.76
CA ARG A 63 12.95 -3.87 5.18
C ARG A 63 14.01 -4.75 4.54
N CYS A 64 15.06 -4.13 4.05
CA CYS A 64 16.26 -4.79 3.55
C CYS A 64 17.44 -4.32 4.40
N ASP A 65 18.10 -5.24 5.08
CA ASP A 65 19.19 -4.93 6.01
C ASP A 65 18.78 -3.81 7.03
N GLY A 66 17.56 -3.90 7.55
CA GLY A 66 16.97 -2.97 8.52
C GLY A 66 16.40 -1.68 7.94
N ARG A 67 16.67 -1.33 6.68
CA ARG A 67 16.17 -0.11 6.02
C ARG A 67 14.86 -0.35 5.31
N ILE A 68 13.93 0.57 5.41
CA ILE A 68 12.67 0.50 4.66
C ILE A 68 12.95 0.66 3.17
N VAL A 69 12.53 -0.32 2.38
CA VAL A 69 12.65 -0.33 0.93
C VAL A 69 11.29 -0.38 0.22
N GLY A 70 10.22 -0.59 0.97
CA GLY A 70 8.86 -0.60 0.44
C GLY A 70 7.82 -0.59 1.54
N TYR A 71 6.60 -0.22 1.19
CA TYR A 71 5.49 -0.18 2.12
C TYR A 71 4.15 -0.35 1.41
N SER A 72 3.16 -0.79 2.16
CA SER A 72 1.77 -0.94 1.72
C SER A 72 0.85 -0.40 2.79
N VAL A 73 -0.06 0.50 2.42
CA VAL A 73 -1.09 1.06 3.30
C VAL A 73 -2.44 0.58 2.83
N ASN A 74 -3.25 0.12 3.77
CA ASN A 74 -4.51 -0.53 3.46
C ASN A 74 -5.59 -0.09 4.44
N PHE A 75 -6.76 0.22 3.93
CA PHE A 75 -7.96 0.45 4.73
C PHE A 75 -8.72 -0.86 4.91
N LEU A 76 -9.40 -0.98 6.04
CA LEU A 76 -10.22 -2.12 6.41
C LEU A 76 -11.58 -1.62 6.89
N GLY A 77 -12.67 -2.16 6.34
CA GLY A 77 -14.00 -1.75 6.75
C GLY A 77 -15.10 -2.69 6.27
N GLN A 78 -16.30 -2.46 6.82
CA GLN A 78 -17.51 -3.14 6.37
C GLN A 78 -18.05 -2.48 5.10
N HIS A 79 -18.49 -3.29 4.15
CA HIS A 79 -19.13 -2.78 2.95
C HIS A 79 -20.51 -2.18 3.30
N LEU A 80 -20.77 -0.94 2.87
CA LEU A 80 -21.99 -0.23 3.26
C LEU A 80 -23.26 -0.89 2.71
N HIS A 81 -23.23 -1.43 1.50
CA HIS A 81 -24.40 -2.05 0.88
C HIS A 81 -24.52 -3.56 1.13
N TYR A 82 -23.43 -4.19 1.57
CA TYR A 82 -23.39 -5.64 1.79
C TYR A 82 -22.93 -5.90 3.22
N SER A 83 -23.85 -5.84 4.16
CA SER A 83 -23.55 -6.08 5.58
C SER A 83 -22.97 -7.47 5.78
N GLY A 84 -21.95 -7.57 6.62
CA GLY A 84 -21.22 -8.82 6.82
C GLY A 84 -20.06 -9.05 5.84
N LEU A 85 -19.90 -8.18 4.81
CA LEU A 85 -18.74 -8.21 3.92
C LEU A 85 -17.66 -7.25 4.44
N THR A 86 -16.54 -7.81 4.89
CA THR A 86 -15.35 -7.03 5.25
C THR A 86 -14.45 -6.88 4.02
N VAL A 87 -14.11 -5.66 3.70
CA VAL A 87 -13.28 -5.31 2.54
C VAL A 87 -11.98 -4.66 3.01
N ALA A 88 -10.85 -5.11 2.47
CA ALA A 88 -9.60 -4.39 2.53
C ALA A 88 -9.39 -3.63 1.22
N GLN A 89 -8.98 -2.37 1.31
CA GLN A 89 -8.68 -1.53 0.18
C GLN A 89 -7.22 -1.09 0.24
N ASN A 90 -6.42 -1.50 -0.75
CA ASN A 90 -5.06 -1.00 -0.86
C ASN A 90 -5.08 0.44 -1.36
N ASP A 91 -4.53 1.35 -0.57
CA ASP A 91 -4.35 2.75 -0.94
C ASP A 91 -2.99 2.98 -1.60
N VAL A 92 -1.96 2.40 -1.00
CA VAL A 92 -0.57 2.52 -1.48
C VAL A 92 0.11 1.16 -1.46
N LEU A 93 0.85 0.87 -2.52
CA LEU A 93 1.89 -0.15 -2.56
C LEU A 93 3.08 0.41 -3.34
N PHE A 94 4.17 0.66 -2.66
CA PHE A 94 5.37 1.25 -3.25
C PHE A 94 6.63 0.50 -2.81
N VAL A 95 7.55 0.34 -3.74
CA VAL A 95 8.90 -0.20 -3.50
C VAL A 95 9.90 0.71 -4.20
N THR A 96 10.96 1.09 -3.49
CA THR A 96 12.05 1.90 -4.07
C THR A 96 12.65 1.21 -5.30
N ARG A 97 13.10 1.98 -6.26
CA ARG A 97 13.62 1.48 -7.54
C ARG A 97 14.71 0.42 -7.39
N SER A 98 15.61 0.66 -6.46
CA SER A 98 16.77 -0.22 -6.22
C SER A 98 16.40 -1.60 -5.66
N ALA A 99 15.19 -1.76 -5.09
CA ALA A 99 14.76 -2.99 -4.42
C ALA A 99 13.58 -3.70 -5.12
N ARG A 100 13.14 -3.23 -6.29
CA ARG A 100 11.87 -3.71 -6.91
C ARG A 100 11.84 -5.18 -7.24
N ALA A 101 12.89 -5.76 -7.75
CA ALA A 101 12.96 -7.15 -8.23
C ALA A 101 11.82 -8.05 -7.68
N THR A 102 12.08 -8.84 -6.64
CA THR A 102 11.08 -9.73 -6.02
C THR A 102 10.31 -9.07 -4.87
N THR A 103 10.77 -7.93 -4.36
CA THR A 103 10.19 -7.27 -3.18
C THR A 103 8.73 -6.88 -3.40
N GLY A 104 8.39 -6.35 -4.56
CA GLY A 104 7.02 -5.95 -4.89
C GLY A 104 6.04 -7.13 -4.84
N LEU A 105 6.40 -8.28 -5.40
CA LEU A 105 5.57 -9.49 -5.38
C LEU A 105 5.44 -10.05 -3.96
N ARG A 106 6.52 -10.04 -3.19
CA ARG A 106 6.50 -10.49 -1.78
C ARG A 106 5.64 -9.57 -0.93
N LEU A 107 5.76 -8.24 -1.10
CA LEU A 107 4.96 -7.25 -0.39
C LEU A 107 3.47 -7.39 -0.73
N LEU A 108 3.12 -7.55 -2.01
CA LEU A 108 1.75 -7.78 -2.46
C LEU A 108 1.16 -9.05 -1.82
N THR A 109 1.93 -10.13 -1.79
CA THR A 109 1.50 -11.41 -1.19
C THR A 109 1.33 -11.27 0.32
N ALA A 110 2.25 -10.59 1.01
CA ALA A 110 2.17 -10.35 2.45
C ALA A 110 0.96 -9.46 2.80
N THR A 111 0.72 -8.42 2.02
CA THR A 111 -0.44 -7.53 2.19
C THR A 111 -1.76 -8.30 2.06
N ARG A 112 -1.89 -9.17 1.05
CA ARG A 112 -3.08 -10.01 0.89
C ARG A 112 -3.29 -10.95 2.08
N LYS A 113 -2.23 -11.57 2.57
CA LYS A 113 -2.29 -12.45 3.75
C LYS A 113 -2.71 -11.69 5.01
N ALA A 114 -2.15 -10.49 5.23
CA ALA A 114 -2.52 -9.64 6.35
C ALA A 114 -4.00 -9.22 6.26
N ALA A 115 -4.48 -8.81 5.08
CA ALA A 115 -5.89 -8.50 4.88
C ALA A 115 -6.81 -9.67 5.28
N ALA A 116 -6.47 -10.89 4.85
CA ALA A 116 -7.23 -12.09 5.24
C ALA A 116 -7.17 -12.35 6.76
N ALA A 117 -6.02 -12.14 7.39
CA ALA A 117 -5.85 -12.28 8.84
C ALA A 117 -6.69 -11.25 9.63
N HIS A 118 -6.89 -10.06 9.06
CA HIS A 118 -7.82 -9.04 9.59
C HIS A 118 -9.29 -9.32 9.28
N GLY A 119 -9.62 -10.45 8.66
CA GLY A 119 -10.98 -10.87 8.36
C GLY A 119 -11.54 -10.33 7.04
N ALA A 120 -10.73 -9.70 6.19
CA ALA A 120 -11.19 -9.26 4.88
C ALA A 120 -11.52 -10.48 3.99
N GLN A 121 -12.68 -10.44 3.37
CA GLN A 121 -13.16 -11.44 2.41
C GLN A 121 -12.88 -11.01 0.97
N VAL A 122 -12.72 -9.71 0.76
CA VAL A 122 -12.39 -9.08 -0.52
C VAL A 122 -11.27 -8.08 -0.31
N MET A 123 -10.37 -8.00 -1.27
CA MET A 123 -9.34 -6.97 -1.33
C MET A 123 -9.42 -6.24 -2.67
N THR A 124 -9.49 -4.92 -2.62
CA THR A 124 -9.37 -4.07 -3.80
C THR A 124 -7.97 -3.48 -3.89
N TRP A 125 -7.44 -3.47 -5.09
CA TRP A 125 -6.12 -2.93 -5.40
C TRP A 125 -6.25 -1.69 -6.28
N HIS A 126 -5.57 -0.62 -5.90
CA HIS A 126 -5.45 0.56 -6.73
C HIS A 126 -4.12 0.54 -7.45
N ALA A 127 -4.16 0.51 -8.76
CA ALA A 127 -2.98 0.59 -9.61
C ALA A 127 -3.15 1.68 -10.65
N LYS A 128 -2.12 2.49 -10.82
CA LYS A 128 -2.13 3.50 -11.89
C LYS A 128 -1.93 2.82 -13.24
N PRO A 129 -2.62 3.28 -14.29
CA PRO A 129 -2.44 2.75 -15.64
C PRO A 129 -0.99 2.83 -16.10
N GLY A 130 -0.51 1.79 -16.76
CA GLY A 130 0.84 1.70 -17.28
C GLY A 130 1.93 1.37 -16.27
N THR A 131 1.57 1.06 -15.02
CA THR A 131 2.55 0.69 -13.97
C THR A 131 2.81 -0.81 -13.92
N ALA A 132 3.95 -1.18 -13.32
CA ALA A 132 4.28 -2.58 -13.08
C ALA A 132 3.23 -3.28 -12.19
N LEU A 133 2.67 -2.57 -11.22
CA LEU A 133 1.62 -3.11 -10.37
C LEU A 133 0.37 -3.49 -11.18
N GLU A 134 -0.09 -2.62 -12.08
CA GLU A 134 -1.21 -2.95 -12.97
C GLU A 134 -0.91 -4.20 -13.79
N ALA A 135 0.27 -4.28 -14.41
CA ALA A 135 0.67 -5.43 -15.22
C ALA A 135 0.69 -6.75 -14.42
N ILE A 136 1.16 -6.69 -13.17
CA ILE A 136 1.17 -7.84 -12.26
C ILE A 136 -0.26 -8.27 -11.92
N LEU A 137 -1.11 -7.33 -11.53
CA LEU A 137 -2.50 -7.63 -11.12
C LEU A 137 -3.32 -8.22 -12.28
N ARG A 138 -3.14 -7.70 -13.51
CA ARG A 138 -3.81 -8.23 -14.71
C ARG A 138 -3.43 -9.67 -15.05
N LYS A 139 -2.24 -10.11 -14.67
CA LYS A 139 -1.75 -11.49 -14.90
C LYS A 139 -2.17 -12.47 -13.81
N ARG A 140 -2.71 -12.00 -12.69
CA ARG A 140 -3.12 -12.89 -11.60
C ARG A 140 -4.50 -13.43 -11.86
N GLU A 141 -4.65 -14.74 -11.91
CA GLU A 141 -5.95 -15.44 -12.12
C GLU A 141 -6.98 -15.09 -11.04
N THR A 142 -6.53 -14.73 -9.84
CA THR A 142 -7.39 -14.34 -8.71
C THR A 142 -7.81 -12.88 -8.74
N CYS A 143 -7.28 -12.07 -9.66
CA CYS A 143 -7.60 -10.66 -9.80
C CYS A 143 -8.38 -10.39 -11.07
N ARG A 144 -9.30 -9.44 -10.99
CA ARG A 144 -10.04 -8.92 -12.14
C ARG A 144 -10.22 -7.42 -11.99
N VAL A 145 -10.30 -6.70 -13.10
CA VAL A 145 -10.73 -5.30 -13.08
C VAL A 145 -12.20 -5.27 -12.70
N GLN A 146 -12.52 -4.57 -11.63
CA GLN A 146 -13.89 -4.40 -11.16
C GLN A 146 -14.42 -3.01 -11.49
N ASP A 147 -13.65 -1.99 -11.18
CA ASP A 147 -14.02 -0.60 -11.37
C ASP A 147 -12.91 0.18 -12.09
N ILE A 148 -13.30 1.27 -12.77
CA ILE A 148 -12.37 2.25 -13.32
C ILE A 148 -12.63 3.57 -12.59
N VAL A 149 -11.60 4.13 -11.96
CA VAL A 149 -11.70 5.38 -11.19
C VAL A 149 -11.25 6.55 -12.06
N PHE A 150 -12.10 7.55 -12.17
CA PHE A 150 -11.80 8.83 -12.81
C PHE A 150 -11.61 9.91 -11.74
N THR A 151 -10.72 10.86 -11.98
CA THR A 151 -10.51 12.01 -11.10
C THR A 151 -10.84 13.30 -11.85
N GLU A 152 -11.49 14.23 -11.17
CA GLU A 152 -11.89 15.53 -11.70
C GLU A 152 -11.62 16.60 -10.65
N ARG A 153 -11.08 17.74 -11.06
CA ARG A 153 -11.04 18.92 -10.21
C ARG A 153 -12.41 19.57 -10.14
N VAL A 154 -12.86 19.93 -8.97
CA VAL A 154 -14.11 20.63 -8.69
C VAL A 154 -13.86 22.00 -8.08
#